data_904e2f1075d8e79bbfe4fc35e68afa0a
#
_entry.id   904e2f1075d8e79bbfe4fc35e68afa0a
#
_cell.length_a   1.000
_cell.length_b   1.000
_cell.length_c   1.000
_cell.angle_alpha   90.00
_cell.angle_beta   90.00
_cell.angle_gamma   90.00
#
_symmetry.space_group_name_H-M   'P 1'
#
loop_
_entity.id
_entity.type
_entity.pdbx_description
1 polymer ?
#
loop_
_entity_poly.entity_id
_entity_poly.type
_entity_poly.pdbx_seq_one_letter_code
_entity_poly.pdbx_strand_id
1 'polypeptide(L)'
;MSEAAAKLEAAGATIVEVDLPHIDAAISAYYVLGPCEAFSNLARFDSVRYGYCEEGHKDLGSQYEASRAHGFGEEAKRRIMLGSYLLSAGVYEQYYYPAQQVRTLITQDYRNAYEQCDVILAPTAPATAFKFGEIADPATMYLSDVFTISINIAGNGGMSVPCGLGAQSGMPVGVQLIAPQFKDENMFRAAMALEAAYGKAPVAPNFADGKVVE
;
A
#
# COMPACT_ATOMS: atom_id res chain seq x y z
N MET A 1 -14.41 -4.76 11.88
CA MET A 1 -13.36 -5.53 12.62
C MET A 1 -13.96 -6.62 13.50
N SER A 2 -14.70 -6.28 14.56
CA SER A 2 -15.26 -7.26 15.53
C SER A 2 -16.10 -8.37 14.88
N GLU A 3 -16.88 -8.05 13.87
CA GLU A 3 -17.65 -9.04 13.11
C GLU A 3 -16.75 -10.03 12.34
N ALA A 4 -15.70 -9.52 11.69
CA ALA A 4 -14.76 -10.38 10.96
C ALA A 4 -13.98 -11.31 11.93
N ALA A 5 -13.57 -10.79 13.09
CA ALA A 5 -12.95 -11.60 14.14
C ALA A 5 -13.90 -12.71 14.62
N ALA A 6 -15.16 -12.38 14.94
CA ALA A 6 -16.15 -13.37 15.35
C ALA A 6 -16.43 -14.45 14.27
N LYS A 7 -16.39 -14.07 12.98
CA LYS A 7 -16.53 -15.05 11.88
C LYS A 7 -15.32 -15.98 11.79
N LEU A 8 -14.12 -15.47 12.02
CA LEU A 8 -12.91 -16.32 12.07
C LEU A 8 -12.93 -17.26 13.28
N GLU A 9 -13.36 -16.78 14.45
CA GLU A 9 -13.55 -17.64 15.63
C GLU A 9 -14.57 -18.76 15.38
N ALA A 10 -15.69 -18.43 14.75
CA ALA A 10 -16.70 -19.43 14.35
C ALA A 10 -16.15 -20.44 13.34
N ALA A 11 -15.15 -20.07 12.55
CA ALA A 11 -14.43 -20.96 11.63
C ALA A 11 -13.29 -21.74 12.30
N GLY A 12 -13.08 -21.59 13.62
CA GLY A 12 -12.10 -22.33 14.42
C GLY A 12 -10.79 -21.60 14.67
N ALA A 13 -10.68 -20.30 14.35
CA ALA A 13 -9.52 -19.51 14.70
C ALA A 13 -9.54 -19.08 16.18
N THR A 14 -8.37 -18.91 16.78
CA THR A 14 -8.21 -18.27 18.08
C THR A 14 -7.80 -16.82 17.87
N ILE A 15 -8.56 -15.88 18.43
CA ILE A 15 -8.24 -14.45 18.34
C ILE A 15 -7.39 -14.02 19.54
N VAL A 16 -6.25 -13.40 19.27
CA VAL A 16 -5.36 -12.81 20.27
C VAL A 16 -5.12 -11.34 19.93
N GLU A 17 -4.96 -10.50 20.92
CA GLU A 17 -4.57 -9.09 20.70
C GLU A 17 -3.06 -9.01 20.59
N VAL A 18 -2.57 -8.27 19.59
CA VAL A 18 -1.15 -8.00 19.38
C VAL A 18 -0.92 -6.49 19.27
N ASP A 19 0.26 -6.05 19.69
CA ASP A 19 0.66 -4.64 19.62
C ASP A 19 1.79 -4.43 18.59
N LEU A 20 1.76 -3.28 17.91
CA LEU A 20 2.76 -2.83 16.96
C LEU A 20 3.23 -1.41 17.36
N PRO A 21 4.05 -1.27 18.39
CA PRO A 21 4.30 0.01 19.06
C PRO A 21 4.95 1.09 18.18
N HIS A 22 5.60 0.73 17.07
CA HIS A 22 6.26 1.69 16.19
C HIS A 22 5.46 2.01 14.92
N ILE A 23 4.21 1.50 14.79
CA ILE A 23 3.41 1.61 13.55
C ILE A 23 3.10 3.07 13.17
N ASP A 24 2.96 3.96 14.14
CA ASP A 24 2.66 5.38 13.92
C ASP A 24 3.77 6.10 13.13
N ALA A 25 5.00 5.61 13.19
CA ALA A 25 6.12 6.15 12.43
C ALA A 25 6.16 5.66 10.97
N ALA A 26 5.30 4.71 10.58
CA ALA A 26 5.35 4.05 9.27
C ALA A 26 5.12 5.03 8.11
N ILE A 27 4.16 5.96 8.23
CA ILE A 27 3.89 6.96 7.20
C ILE A 27 5.14 7.80 6.93
N SER A 28 5.73 8.37 7.97
CA SER A 28 6.92 9.22 7.84
C SER A 28 8.10 8.46 7.24
N ALA A 29 8.35 7.23 7.69
CA ALA A 29 9.41 6.39 7.15
C ALA A 29 9.16 6.03 5.68
N TYR A 30 7.93 5.71 5.30
CA TYR A 30 7.57 5.37 3.93
C TYR A 30 7.79 6.53 2.96
N TYR A 31 7.34 7.75 3.34
CA TYR A 31 7.50 8.92 2.47
C TYR A 31 8.95 9.43 2.35
N VAL A 32 9.86 8.83 3.09
CA VAL A 32 11.31 8.94 2.83
C VAL A 32 11.77 7.78 1.95
N LEU A 33 11.50 6.54 2.35
CA LEU A 33 12.03 5.34 1.68
C LEU A 33 11.43 5.12 0.28
N GLY A 34 10.11 5.28 0.14
CA GLY A 34 9.41 5.05 -1.13
C GLY A 34 9.90 5.94 -2.28
N PRO A 35 10.02 7.27 -2.09
CA PRO A 35 10.63 8.14 -3.09
C PRO A 35 12.08 7.79 -3.44
N CYS A 36 12.90 7.39 -2.46
CA CYS A 36 14.28 6.95 -2.70
C CYS A 36 14.33 5.71 -3.60
N GLU A 37 13.47 4.73 -3.32
CA GLU A 37 13.31 3.54 -4.17
C GLU A 37 12.79 3.91 -5.57
N ALA A 38 11.78 4.78 -5.65
CA ALA A 38 11.23 5.23 -6.92
C ALA A 38 12.29 5.94 -7.77
N PHE A 39 13.08 6.84 -7.19
CA PHE A 39 14.19 7.51 -7.87
C PHE A 39 15.18 6.50 -8.46
N SER A 40 15.64 5.55 -7.66
CA SER A 40 16.60 4.53 -8.07
C SER A 40 16.03 3.59 -9.14
N ASN A 41 14.83 3.05 -8.91
CA ASN A 41 14.24 2.04 -9.78
C ASN A 41 13.73 2.61 -11.10
N LEU A 42 13.18 3.82 -11.11
CA LEU A 42 12.66 4.48 -12.31
C LEU A 42 13.76 5.12 -13.18
N ALA A 43 15.01 5.17 -12.70
CA ALA A 43 16.14 5.62 -13.50
C ALA A 43 16.39 4.76 -14.74
N ARG A 44 15.98 3.49 -14.72
CA ARG A 44 16.12 2.56 -15.86
C ARG A 44 15.26 2.89 -17.09
N PHE A 45 14.21 3.68 -16.92
CA PHE A 45 13.34 4.09 -18.02
C PHE A 45 13.98 5.26 -18.77
N ASP A 46 14.82 4.91 -19.73
CA ASP A 46 15.74 5.78 -20.44
C ASP A 46 15.29 6.13 -21.87
N SER A 47 14.07 5.78 -22.25
CA SER A 47 13.53 5.92 -23.61
C SER A 47 14.24 5.14 -24.73
N VAL A 48 15.33 4.44 -24.41
CA VAL A 48 16.11 3.65 -25.37
C VAL A 48 15.78 2.16 -25.27
N ARG A 49 15.80 1.62 -24.05
CA ARG A 49 15.52 0.21 -23.76
C ARG A 49 14.14 -0.03 -23.18
N TYR A 50 13.66 0.94 -22.38
CA TYR A 50 12.43 0.77 -21.62
C TYR A 50 11.57 2.03 -21.62
N GLY A 51 10.26 1.82 -21.60
CA GLY A 51 9.26 2.84 -21.39
C GLY A 51 8.91 3.62 -22.65
N TYR A 52 8.24 4.74 -22.43
CA TYR A 52 7.83 5.65 -23.49
C TYR A 52 9.05 6.31 -24.14
N CYS A 53 9.05 6.38 -25.45
CA CYS A 53 10.07 7.08 -26.26
C CYS A 53 9.39 8.19 -27.05
N GLU A 54 9.80 9.41 -26.84
CA GLU A 54 9.39 10.55 -27.66
C GLU A 54 10.37 10.71 -28.82
N GLU A 55 9.84 10.61 -30.04
CA GLU A 55 10.64 10.65 -31.27
C GLU A 55 10.89 12.09 -31.76
N GLY A 56 11.83 12.24 -32.70
CA GLY A 56 12.07 13.50 -33.39
C GLY A 56 13.12 14.42 -32.75
N HIS A 57 13.84 13.93 -31.76
CA HIS A 57 14.91 14.69 -31.10
C HIS A 57 16.26 14.57 -31.80
N LYS A 58 17.07 15.65 -31.73
CA LYS A 58 18.34 15.75 -32.46
C LYS A 58 19.49 14.97 -31.78
N ASP A 59 19.37 14.76 -30.48
CA ASP A 59 20.38 14.09 -29.67
C ASP A 59 19.74 13.28 -28.54
N LEU A 60 20.51 12.35 -27.96
CA LEU A 60 20.05 11.47 -26.91
C LEU A 60 19.62 12.21 -25.63
N GLY A 61 20.27 13.30 -25.29
CA GLY A 61 19.95 14.08 -24.11
C GLY A 61 18.55 14.69 -24.18
N SER A 62 18.24 15.38 -25.29
CA SER A 62 16.93 15.98 -25.52
C SER A 62 15.82 14.92 -25.65
N GLN A 63 16.10 13.77 -26.25
CA GLN A 63 15.17 12.64 -26.29
C GLN A 63 14.88 12.11 -24.86
N TYR A 64 15.92 11.96 -24.06
CA TYR A 64 15.82 11.49 -22.68
C TYR A 64 14.96 12.43 -21.83
N GLU A 65 15.24 13.73 -21.89
CA GLU A 65 14.49 14.76 -21.16
C GLU A 65 13.02 14.78 -21.54
N ALA A 66 12.70 14.84 -22.83
CA ALA A 66 11.34 14.89 -23.32
C ALA A 66 10.56 13.61 -23.01
N SER A 67 11.16 12.44 -23.24
CA SER A 67 10.51 11.16 -22.94
C SER A 67 10.20 10.98 -21.46
N ARG A 68 11.08 11.37 -20.59
CA ARG A 68 10.83 11.31 -19.13
C ARG A 68 9.84 12.38 -18.67
N ALA A 69 9.87 13.57 -19.26
CA ALA A 69 8.93 14.64 -18.93
C ALA A 69 7.48 14.28 -19.29
N HIS A 70 7.25 13.63 -20.42
CA HIS A 70 5.93 13.26 -20.91
C HIS A 70 5.50 11.85 -20.49
N GLY A 71 6.44 10.92 -20.37
CA GLY A 71 6.16 9.53 -20.01
C GLY A 71 5.84 9.28 -18.54
N PHE A 72 6.30 10.14 -17.63
CA PHE A 72 5.97 10.06 -16.21
C PHE A 72 4.84 11.03 -15.84
N GLY A 73 3.83 10.52 -15.12
CA GLY A 73 2.81 11.36 -14.51
C GLY A 73 3.36 12.23 -13.35
N GLU A 74 2.58 13.22 -12.93
CA GLU A 74 3.00 14.22 -11.95
C GLU A 74 3.44 13.62 -10.61
N GLU A 75 2.73 12.59 -10.11
CA GLU A 75 3.10 11.94 -8.84
C GLU A 75 4.43 11.18 -8.96
N ALA A 76 4.66 10.47 -10.07
CA ALA A 76 5.92 9.79 -10.30
C ALA A 76 7.10 10.78 -10.37
N LYS A 77 6.92 11.90 -11.07
CA LYS A 77 7.91 12.99 -11.14
C LYS A 77 8.20 13.56 -9.76
N ARG A 78 7.18 13.82 -8.95
CA ARG A 78 7.32 14.31 -7.57
C ARG A 78 8.14 13.35 -6.72
N ARG A 79 7.86 12.04 -6.77
CA ARG A 79 8.62 11.01 -6.04
C ARG A 79 10.05 10.89 -6.52
N ILE A 80 10.30 10.95 -7.82
CA ILE A 80 11.66 10.94 -8.39
C ILE A 80 12.46 12.14 -7.89
N MET A 81 11.89 13.35 -7.92
CA MET A 81 12.55 14.56 -7.45
C MET A 81 12.84 14.52 -5.95
N LEU A 82 11.85 14.12 -5.15
CA LEU A 82 12.02 13.98 -3.71
C LEU A 82 13.07 12.92 -3.36
N GLY A 83 13.06 11.78 -4.03
CA GLY A 83 14.05 10.72 -3.81
C GLY A 83 15.46 11.15 -4.16
N SER A 84 15.64 11.90 -5.25
CA SER A 84 16.93 12.51 -5.62
C SER A 84 17.46 13.43 -4.52
N TYR A 85 16.59 14.26 -3.95
CA TYR A 85 16.95 15.16 -2.85
C TYR A 85 17.33 14.38 -1.58
N LEU A 86 16.50 13.41 -1.18
CA LEU A 86 16.71 12.63 0.04
C LEU A 86 17.97 11.76 0.02
N LEU A 87 18.43 11.36 -1.18
CA LEU A 87 19.66 10.58 -1.37
C LEU A 87 20.90 11.48 -1.60
N SER A 88 20.74 12.81 -1.62
CA SER A 88 21.86 13.73 -1.82
C SER A 88 22.77 13.81 -0.58
N ALA A 89 24.02 14.22 -0.81
CA ALA A 89 25.00 14.40 0.26
C ALA A 89 24.52 15.40 1.31
N GLY A 90 24.66 15.06 2.58
CA GLY A 90 24.22 15.86 3.72
C GLY A 90 22.72 15.71 4.09
N VAL A 91 21.87 15.24 3.18
CA VAL A 91 20.45 14.98 3.44
C VAL A 91 20.22 13.50 3.78
N TYR A 92 20.97 12.61 3.16
CA TYR A 92 20.91 11.16 3.37
C TYR A 92 20.98 10.78 4.85
N GLU A 93 21.98 11.30 5.58
CA GLU A 93 22.20 11.02 7.00
C GLU A 93 21.07 11.56 7.89
N GLN A 94 20.40 12.60 7.43
CA GLN A 94 19.34 13.29 8.17
C GLN A 94 17.99 12.58 8.07
N TYR A 95 17.68 11.95 6.93
CA TYR A 95 16.35 11.40 6.65
C TYR A 95 16.37 9.93 6.27
N TYR A 96 17.18 9.52 5.29
CA TYR A 96 17.15 8.15 4.81
C TYR A 96 17.65 7.15 5.85
N TYR A 97 18.76 7.46 6.50
CA TYR A 97 19.32 6.58 7.52
C TYR A 97 18.38 6.38 8.73
N PRO A 98 17.80 7.42 9.35
CA PRO A 98 16.80 7.25 10.39
C PRO A 98 15.55 6.50 9.93
N ALA A 99 15.09 6.72 8.70
CA ALA A 99 13.95 5.98 8.14
C ALA A 99 14.22 4.48 8.03
N GLN A 100 15.45 4.07 7.70
CA GLN A 100 15.87 2.66 7.70
C GLN A 100 15.90 2.07 9.12
N GLN A 101 16.26 2.85 10.13
CA GLN A 101 16.20 2.41 11.53
C GLN A 101 14.75 2.19 11.97
N VAL A 102 13.84 3.12 11.65
CA VAL A 102 12.40 2.98 11.90
C VAL A 102 11.84 1.76 11.19
N ARG A 103 12.21 1.51 9.92
CA ARG A 103 11.86 0.29 9.20
C ARG A 103 12.23 -0.97 9.98
N THR A 104 13.42 -1.00 10.57
CA THR A 104 13.90 -2.14 11.37
C THR A 104 13.03 -2.36 12.60
N LEU A 105 12.64 -1.28 13.31
CA LEU A 105 11.75 -1.36 14.47
C LEU A 105 10.36 -1.88 14.09
N ILE A 106 9.75 -1.33 13.04
CA ILE A 106 8.46 -1.80 12.52
C ILE A 106 8.53 -3.29 12.12
N THR A 107 9.60 -3.69 11.45
CA THR A 107 9.80 -5.10 11.07
C THR A 107 9.88 -6.00 12.32
N GLN A 108 10.53 -5.53 13.38
CA GLN A 108 10.63 -6.27 14.64
C GLN A 108 9.28 -6.38 15.35
N ASP A 109 8.44 -5.32 15.33
CA ASP A 109 7.09 -5.38 15.89
C ASP A 109 6.27 -6.50 15.24
N TYR A 110 6.28 -6.58 13.90
CA TYR A 110 5.60 -7.67 13.18
C TYR A 110 6.15 -9.04 13.54
N ARG A 111 7.47 -9.20 13.67
CA ARG A 111 8.08 -10.47 14.08
C ARG A 111 7.62 -10.90 15.47
N ASN A 112 7.60 -9.97 16.42
CA ASN A 112 7.13 -10.24 17.78
C ASN A 112 5.64 -10.60 17.81
N ALA A 113 4.80 -9.95 16.99
CA ALA A 113 3.40 -10.29 16.85
C ALA A 113 3.20 -11.71 16.29
N TYR A 114 4.00 -12.12 15.32
CA TYR A 114 3.94 -13.47 14.72
C TYR A 114 4.47 -14.58 15.62
N GLU A 115 5.07 -14.28 16.76
CA GLU A 115 5.33 -15.28 17.80
C GLU A 115 4.03 -15.73 18.50
N GLN A 116 2.95 -14.95 18.35
CA GLN A 116 1.67 -15.15 19.02
C GLN A 116 0.52 -15.51 18.06
N CYS A 117 0.67 -15.24 16.75
CA CYS A 117 -0.37 -15.47 15.76
C CYS A 117 0.20 -15.84 14.38
N ASP A 118 -0.59 -16.51 13.57
CA ASP A 118 -0.23 -16.89 12.19
C ASP A 118 -0.55 -15.78 11.16
N VAL A 119 -1.58 -14.98 11.45
CA VAL A 119 -2.09 -13.90 10.58
C VAL A 119 -2.60 -12.76 11.44
N ILE A 120 -2.34 -11.54 11.05
CA ILE A 120 -2.87 -10.34 11.70
C ILE A 120 -4.09 -9.87 10.91
N LEU A 121 -5.19 -9.57 11.62
CA LEU A 121 -6.40 -8.96 11.07
C LEU A 121 -6.40 -7.47 11.40
N ALA A 122 -6.53 -6.62 10.38
CA ALA A 122 -6.50 -5.16 10.52
C ALA A 122 -7.52 -4.47 9.60
N PRO A 123 -7.87 -3.19 9.81
CA PRO A 123 -8.60 -2.41 8.82
C PRO A 123 -7.75 -2.24 7.54
N THR A 124 -8.39 -2.22 6.36
CA THR A 124 -7.68 -1.94 5.10
C THR A 124 -7.47 -0.44 4.91
N ALA A 125 -8.48 0.37 5.21
CA ALA A 125 -8.45 1.82 5.06
C ALA A 125 -9.17 2.49 6.23
N PRO A 126 -8.87 3.76 6.55
CA PRO A 126 -9.49 4.48 7.68
C PRO A 126 -10.95 4.86 7.41
N ALA A 127 -11.36 4.93 6.15
CA ALA A 127 -12.69 5.31 5.72
C ALA A 127 -13.15 4.52 4.49
N THR A 128 -14.43 4.64 4.13
CA THR A 128 -14.95 4.19 2.85
C THR A 128 -14.49 5.14 1.73
N ALA A 129 -14.73 4.76 0.45
CA ALA A 129 -14.35 5.58 -0.69
C ALA A 129 -14.92 7.00 -0.58
N PHE A 130 -14.10 7.99 -0.86
CA PHE A 130 -14.45 9.41 -0.93
C PHE A 130 -14.94 9.77 -2.35
N LYS A 131 -15.59 10.94 -2.49
CA LYS A 131 -16.07 11.42 -3.78
C LYS A 131 -14.93 11.96 -4.65
N PHE A 132 -15.13 11.94 -5.95
CA PHE A 132 -14.18 12.57 -6.87
C PHE A 132 -13.98 14.04 -6.52
N GLY A 133 -12.71 14.47 -6.37
CA GLY A 133 -12.35 15.84 -6.02
C GLY A 133 -12.55 16.24 -4.55
N GLU A 134 -12.99 15.34 -3.68
CA GLU A 134 -13.20 15.63 -2.25
C GLU A 134 -11.88 15.85 -1.51
N ILE A 135 -10.84 15.09 -1.87
CA ILE A 135 -9.50 15.22 -1.28
C ILE A 135 -8.57 15.84 -2.32
N ALA A 136 -8.24 17.11 -2.18
CA ALA A 136 -7.34 17.84 -3.06
C ALA A 136 -5.91 17.94 -2.50
N ASP A 137 -5.76 17.85 -1.18
CA ASP A 137 -4.45 17.93 -0.53
C ASP A 137 -3.72 16.58 -0.54
N PRO A 138 -2.51 16.50 -1.12
CA PRO A 138 -1.73 15.27 -1.16
C PRO A 138 -1.45 14.66 0.22
N ALA A 139 -1.19 15.47 1.25
CA ALA A 139 -0.90 14.96 2.58
C ALA A 139 -2.12 14.24 3.18
N THR A 140 -3.32 14.81 3.00
CA THR A 140 -4.57 14.16 3.40
C THR A 140 -4.84 12.88 2.62
N MET A 141 -4.53 12.86 1.31
CA MET A 141 -4.63 11.65 0.49
C MET A 141 -3.71 10.54 1.03
N TYR A 142 -2.51 10.88 1.44
CA TYR A 142 -1.53 9.93 1.98
C TYR A 142 -1.97 9.28 3.29
N LEU A 143 -2.79 9.95 4.11
CA LEU A 143 -3.36 9.35 5.32
C LEU A 143 -4.33 8.19 5.01
N SER A 144 -4.85 8.08 3.80
CA SER A 144 -5.66 6.94 3.38
C SER A 144 -4.90 5.61 3.38
N ASP A 145 -3.57 5.66 3.33
CA ASP A 145 -2.68 4.50 3.27
C ASP A 145 -2.16 4.04 4.64
N VAL A 146 -2.59 4.69 5.74
CA VAL A 146 -2.04 4.50 7.09
C VAL A 146 -1.96 3.02 7.51
N PHE A 147 -2.94 2.20 7.14
CA PHE A 147 -2.98 0.80 7.52
C PHE A 147 -2.26 -0.15 6.56
N THR A 148 -1.85 0.31 5.38
CA THR A 148 -1.19 -0.53 4.36
C THR A 148 0.30 -0.26 4.22
N ILE A 149 0.77 0.89 4.66
CA ILE A 149 2.17 1.32 4.51
C ILE A 149 3.13 0.45 5.31
N SER A 150 2.81 0.15 6.57
CA SER A 150 3.69 -0.60 7.48
C SER A 150 4.00 -2.02 6.97
N ILE A 151 3.06 -2.64 6.29
CA ILE A 151 3.20 -3.97 5.69
C ILE A 151 4.28 -3.95 4.61
N ASN A 152 4.23 -2.93 3.73
CA ASN A 152 5.18 -2.75 2.64
C ASN A 152 6.60 -2.46 3.20
N ILE A 153 6.70 -1.63 4.25
CA ILE A 153 7.97 -1.34 4.93
C ILE A 153 8.58 -2.60 5.53
N ALA A 154 7.77 -3.42 6.22
CA ALA A 154 8.21 -4.66 6.86
C ALA A 154 8.46 -5.81 5.88
N GLY A 155 7.92 -5.73 4.65
CA GLY A 155 8.04 -6.78 3.64
C GLY A 155 7.12 -7.98 3.88
N ASN A 156 6.01 -7.78 4.56
CA ASN A 156 5.00 -8.81 4.82
C ASN A 156 4.02 -8.98 3.64
N GLY A 157 3.36 -10.13 3.56
CA GLY A 157 2.22 -10.33 2.69
C GLY A 157 0.98 -9.61 3.22
N GLY A 158 0.17 -9.02 2.36
CA GLY A 158 -1.08 -8.35 2.74
C GLY A 158 -2.19 -8.57 1.71
N MET A 159 -3.41 -8.79 2.19
CA MET A 159 -4.59 -9.00 1.36
C MET A 159 -5.80 -8.30 1.97
N SER A 160 -6.60 -7.65 1.14
CA SER A 160 -7.91 -7.12 1.55
C SER A 160 -9.02 -8.09 1.15
N VAL A 161 -9.92 -8.37 2.09
CA VAL A 161 -11.09 -9.22 1.87
C VAL A 161 -12.34 -8.36 2.07
N PRO A 162 -13.31 -8.35 1.13
CA PRO A 162 -14.58 -7.66 1.31
C PRO A 162 -15.32 -8.20 2.54
N CYS A 163 -15.83 -7.30 3.38
CA CYS A 163 -16.55 -7.67 4.61
C CYS A 163 -17.91 -6.99 4.76
N GLY A 164 -18.48 -6.51 3.66
CA GLY A 164 -19.81 -5.90 3.60
C GLY A 164 -19.79 -4.45 3.16
N LEU A 165 -20.84 -3.71 3.54
CA LEU A 165 -21.04 -2.32 3.21
C LEU A 165 -21.01 -1.45 4.47
N GLY A 166 -20.45 -0.26 4.37
CA GLY A 166 -20.46 0.74 5.43
C GLY A 166 -21.88 1.16 5.80
N ALA A 167 -22.23 1.08 7.07
CA ALA A 167 -23.60 1.32 7.55
C ALA A 167 -24.16 2.71 7.20
N GLN A 168 -23.31 3.71 7.12
CA GLN A 168 -23.70 5.09 6.80
C GLN A 168 -23.53 5.41 5.32
N SER A 169 -22.45 4.95 4.70
CA SER A 169 -22.08 5.31 3.33
C SER A 169 -22.69 4.37 2.28
N GLY A 170 -23.05 3.14 2.64
CA GLY A 170 -23.42 2.08 1.70
C GLY A 170 -22.27 1.62 0.77
N MET A 171 -21.08 2.15 0.97
CA MET A 171 -19.89 1.83 0.16
C MET A 171 -19.20 0.54 0.65
N PRO A 172 -18.51 -0.21 -0.23
CA PRO A 172 -17.79 -1.41 0.17
C PRO A 172 -16.76 -1.16 1.26
N VAL A 173 -16.64 -2.12 2.18
CA VAL A 173 -15.65 -2.12 3.26
C VAL A 173 -14.84 -3.42 3.16
N GLY A 174 -13.54 -3.32 3.38
CA GLY A 174 -12.62 -4.45 3.45
C GLY A 174 -11.96 -4.57 4.82
N VAL A 175 -11.62 -5.79 5.18
CA VAL A 175 -10.66 -6.09 6.24
C VAL A 175 -9.37 -6.58 5.62
N GLN A 176 -8.26 -6.29 6.27
CA GLN A 176 -6.93 -6.66 5.83
C GLN A 176 -6.43 -7.86 6.63
N LEU A 177 -5.89 -8.83 5.93
CA LEU A 177 -5.14 -9.95 6.49
C LEU A 177 -3.66 -9.74 6.14
N ILE A 178 -2.79 -9.92 7.15
CA ILE A 178 -1.36 -9.71 7.00
C ILE A 178 -0.64 -10.96 7.49
N ALA A 179 0.22 -11.54 6.66
CA ALA A 179 0.99 -12.73 7.01
C ALA A 179 2.50 -12.47 6.99
N PRO A 180 3.29 -13.26 7.71
CA PRO A 180 4.75 -13.20 7.63
C PRO A 180 5.23 -13.38 6.19
N GLN A 181 6.39 -12.83 5.89
CA GLN A 181 7.04 -12.99 4.60
C GLN A 181 7.13 -14.46 4.19
N PHE A 182 6.70 -14.79 2.96
CA PHE A 182 6.63 -16.15 2.41
C PHE A 182 5.65 -17.11 3.12
N LYS A 183 4.69 -16.57 3.89
CA LYS A 183 3.61 -17.34 4.52
C LYS A 183 2.24 -16.96 3.97
N ASP A 184 2.17 -16.65 2.68
CA ASP A 184 0.94 -16.25 1.98
C ASP A 184 -0.17 -17.29 2.11
N GLU A 185 0.18 -18.58 2.26
CA GLU A 185 -0.79 -19.67 2.47
C GLU A 185 -1.65 -19.50 3.72
N ASN A 186 -1.06 -18.95 4.81
CA ASN A 186 -1.82 -18.67 6.04
C ASN A 186 -2.86 -17.57 5.80
N MET A 187 -2.45 -16.53 5.08
CA MET A 187 -3.33 -15.43 4.69
C MET A 187 -4.47 -15.90 3.79
N PHE A 188 -4.19 -16.71 2.76
CA PHE A 188 -5.22 -17.27 1.88
C PHE A 188 -6.19 -18.19 2.64
N ARG A 189 -5.72 -18.98 3.58
CA ARG A 189 -6.57 -19.84 4.41
C ARG A 189 -7.56 -19.01 5.24
N ALA A 190 -7.09 -17.93 5.89
CA ALA A 190 -7.95 -17.02 6.64
C ALA A 190 -8.93 -16.27 5.71
N ALA A 191 -8.47 -15.84 4.53
CA ALA A 191 -9.30 -15.18 3.53
C ALA A 191 -10.44 -16.09 3.04
N MET A 192 -10.15 -17.34 2.72
CA MET A 192 -11.16 -18.32 2.30
C MET A 192 -12.23 -18.54 3.38
N ALA A 193 -11.85 -18.57 4.66
CA ALA A 193 -12.80 -18.67 5.76
C ALA A 193 -13.70 -17.43 5.86
N LEU A 194 -13.16 -16.24 5.70
CA LEU A 194 -13.93 -14.99 5.66
C LEU A 194 -14.85 -14.93 4.44
N GLU A 195 -14.37 -15.26 3.25
CA GLU A 195 -15.20 -15.30 2.04
C GLU A 195 -16.37 -16.28 2.17
N ALA A 196 -16.13 -17.46 2.73
CA ALA A 196 -17.19 -18.43 3.00
C ALA A 196 -18.23 -17.88 4.00
N ALA A 197 -17.79 -17.14 5.01
CA ALA A 197 -18.66 -16.58 6.06
C ALA A 197 -19.43 -15.33 5.64
N TYR A 198 -18.87 -14.48 4.75
CA TYR A 198 -19.53 -13.29 4.20
C TYR A 198 -20.35 -13.59 2.94
N GLY A 199 -20.02 -14.66 2.22
CA GLY A 199 -20.60 -14.97 0.93
C GLY A 199 -20.05 -14.11 -0.21
N LYS A 200 -20.72 -14.15 -1.36
CA LYS A 200 -20.28 -13.43 -2.54
C LYS A 200 -20.38 -11.92 -2.34
N ALA A 201 -19.29 -11.21 -2.56
CA ALA A 201 -19.25 -9.75 -2.50
C ALA A 201 -20.27 -9.14 -3.51
N PRO A 202 -21.00 -8.08 -3.12
CA PRO A 202 -21.89 -7.38 -4.03
C PRO A 202 -21.11 -6.75 -5.18
N VAL A 203 -21.65 -6.86 -6.39
CA VAL A 203 -21.10 -6.18 -7.58
C VAL A 203 -21.75 -4.81 -7.69
N ALA A 204 -20.99 -3.79 -8.07
CA ALA A 204 -21.54 -2.45 -8.29
C ALA A 204 -22.69 -2.51 -9.32
N PRO A 205 -23.80 -1.80 -9.10
CA PRO A 205 -24.99 -1.87 -9.97
C PRO A 205 -24.70 -1.66 -11.45
N ASN A 206 -23.78 -0.77 -11.77
CA ASN A 206 -23.35 -0.46 -13.14
C ASN A 206 -22.60 -1.59 -13.83
N PHE A 207 -22.18 -2.63 -13.08
CA PHE A 207 -21.45 -3.78 -13.60
C PHE A 207 -22.22 -5.10 -13.41
N ALA A 208 -23.43 -5.04 -12.83
CA ALA A 208 -24.21 -6.24 -12.53
C ALA A 208 -24.54 -7.07 -13.77
N ASP A 209 -24.68 -6.42 -14.94
CA ASP A 209 -24.98 -7.06 -16.22
C ASP A 209 -23.72 -7.30 -17.09
N GLY A 210 -22.50 -7.12 -16.54
CA GLY A 210 -21.24 -7.25 -17.27
C GLY A 210 -21.00 -6.16 -18.31
N LYS A 211 -21.78 -5.09 -18.29
CA LYS A 211 -21.63 -3.91 -19.17
C LYS A 211 -20.92 -2.80 -18.42
N VAL A 212 -19.78 -2.36 -18.98
CA VAL A 212 -19.14 -1.11 -18.57
C VAL A 212 -20.03 0.03 -19.12
N VAL A 213 -20.58 0.86 -18.25
CA VAL A 213 -21.23 2.10 -18.66
C VAL A 213 -20.11 3.11 -18.89
N GLU A 214 -19.93 3.54 -20.15
CA GLU A 214 -18.99 4.61 -20.53
C GLU A 214 -19.34 5.95 -19.90
#